data_ebaf2175ebcf65e1b6b164a4880d4a99
#
_entry.id   ebaf2175ebcf65e1b6b164a4880d4a99
#
_cell.length_a   1.000
_cell.length_b   1.000
_cell.length_c   1.000
_cell.angle_alpha   90.00
_cell.angle_beta   90.00
_cell.angle_gamma   90.00
#
_symmetry.space_group_name_H-M   'P 1'
#
loop_
_entity.id
_entity.type
_entity.pdbx_description
1 polymer ?
#
loop_
_entity_poly.entity_id
_entity_poly.type
_entity_poly.pdbx_seq_one_letter_code
_entity_poly.pdbx_strand_id
1 'polypeptide(L)'
;MANSSGFFTSSVPSLRRRIQPPIGIYRSGLRSLEGFSNRVFCSSTIKGAEKPSSGASPAEYRVPSLVSKGCKLVGCGSAAPTLMISNDDLAKIVDTSDEWISVRTGIHNRRVLSDKDSLTTLAVEAARKALDMAQVDPDDVDLVLMCTSTPEDLFGSAPQIQKALGCKRNPLAYDITAACSGFVLGLVSAACHIRGGGFQNVLVIGADALSRYVDWTDRGTCILFGDAAGAVLVQACDSEEDGLFSFDLHSDGDGQRHLNATMKENEMDNAAESNGSVLGFPPRRSSYSCIQMNGKEVFRFAVRCVPQSIESALEKAGLPRSSIDWLLLHQANQRIIDAVATRLEIPPERVISNLANYGNTSAASIPLALDEAVRSGKVKAGHTIAAAGFGAGLTWGSAILRWG
;
A
#
# COMPACT_ATOMS: atom_id res chain seq x y z
N MET A 1 16.27 -68.90 17.02
CA MET A 1 15.62 -69.63 15.93
C MET A 1 15.02 -68.55 15.06
N ALA A 2 15.70 -68.11 14.10
CA ALA A 2 15.86 -68.57 12.75
C ALA A 2 14.73 -68.06 11.85
N ASN A 3 15.16 -67.14 10.95
CA ASN A 3 14.90 -67.07 9.49
C ASN A 3 13.51 -66.50 9.08
N SER A 4 13.39 -65.70 8.01
CA SER A 4 14.25 -65.42 6.83
C SER A 4 13.63 -64.26 6.01
N SER A 5 14.46 -63.39 5.54
CA SER A 5 14.61 -62.71 4.26
C SER A 5 13.54 -62.90 3.17
N GLY A 6 13.21 -61.77 2.51
CA GLY A 6 12.57 -61.72 1.21
C GLY A 6 12.71 -60.34 0.56
N PHE A 7 13.76 -60.08 -0.21
CA PHE A 7 13.94 -58.96 -1.14
C PHE A 7 13.05 -59.12 -2.35
N PHE A 8 12.28 -58.10 -2.70
CA PHE A 8 11.82 -57.93 -4.09
C PHE A 8 12.18 -56.53 -4.60
N THR A 9 13.14 -56.49 -5.49
CA THR A 9 13.45 -55.38 -6.37
C THR A 9 12.53 -55.45 -7.58
N SER A 10 11.82 -54.36 -7.89
CA SER A 10 11.20 -54.18 -9.19
C SER A 10 11.71 -52.89 -9.80
N SER A 11 12.43 -53.07 -10.89
CA SER A 11 12.97 -52.05 -11.79
C SER A 11 11.87 -51.38 -12.60
N VAL A 12 11.91 -50.04 -12.64
CA VAL A 12 11.07 -49.20 -13.53
C VAL A 12 11.96 -48.71 -14.68
N PRO A 13 11.56 -48.83 -15.95
CA PRO A 13 12.36 -48.36 -17.07
C PRO A 13 12.16 -46.85 -17.29
N SER A 14 13.28 -46.14 -17.40
CA SER A 14 13.34 -44.74 -17.80
C SER A 14 13.08 -44.56 -19.28
N LEU A 15 12.06 -43.81 -19.67
CA LEU A 15 11.87 -43.30 -21.02
C LEU A 15 12.29 -41.82 -21.06
N ARG A 16 13.56 -41.60 -21.45
CA ARG A 16 14.04 -40.30 -21.93
C ARG A 16 13.64 -40.11 -23.39
N ARG A 17 12.75 -39.15 -23.68
CA ARG A 17 12.66 -38.58 -25.03
C ARG A 17 13.32 -37.20 -25.01
N ARG A 18 14.44 -37.11 -25.72
CA ARG A 18 15.06 -35.84 -26.16
C ARG A 18 14.23 -35.31 -27.32
N ILE A 19 13.81 -34.05 -27.20
CA ILE A 19 13.38 -33.26 -28.35
C ILE A 19 14.39 -32.12 -28.50
N GLN A 20 15.11 -32.12 -29.60
CA GLN A 20 15.98 -31.00 -30.03
C GLN A 20 15.15 -30.03 -30.87
N PRO A 21 15.37 -28.71 -30.72
CA PRO A 21 14.83 -27.74 -31.67
C PRO A 21 15.76 -27.54 -32.86
N PRO A 22 15.24 -27.22 -34.05
CA PRO A 22 16.08 -26.96 -35.21
C PRO A 22 16.65 -25.55 -35.19
N ILE A 23 17.94 -25.46 -35.46
CA ILE A 23 18.71 -24.24 -35.70
C ILE A 23 18.42 -23.79 -37.15
N GLY A 24 17.96 -22.55 -37.28
CA GLY A 24 17.86 -21.87 -38.56
C GLY A 24 18.51 -20.50 -38.49
N ILE A 25 19.77 -20.41 -38.93
CA ILE A 25 20.51 -19.15 -39.09
C ILE A 25 20.14 -18.56 -40.44
N TYR A 26 19.64 -17.33 -40.48
CA TYR A 26 19.74 -16.48 -41.67
C TYR A 26 20.29 -15.10 -41.26
N ARG A 27 21.52 -14.85 -41.75
CA ARG A 27 22.13 -13.51 -41.87
C ARG A 27 21.73 -12.95 -43.21
N SER A 28 21.23 -11.73 -43.24
CA SER A 28 21.59 -10.76 -44.29
C SER A 28 20.98 -9.37 -44.02
N GLY A 29 21.83 -8.37 -44.06
CA GLY A 29 21.63 -7.16 -44.84
C GLY A 29 21.08 -5.92 -44.07
N LEU A 30 21.99 -5.11 -43.49
CA LEU A 30 21.75 -3.70 -43.26
C LEU A 30 21.46 -2.98 -44.57
N ARG A 31 20.31 -2.31 -44.68
CA ARG A 31 20.12 -1.12 -45.52
C ARG A 31 19.27 -0.13 -44.76
N SER A 32 19.85 1.04 -44.56
CA SER A 32 19.20 2.26 -44.12
C SER A 32 18.07 2.66 -45.09
N LEU A 33 16.88 2.96 -44.55
CA LEU A 33 15.87 3.74 -45.23
C LEU A 33 15.21 4.69 -44.22
N GLU A 34 15.41 5.95 -44.42
CA GLU A 34 14.71 7.05 -43.79
C GLU A 34 13.23 7.07 -44.16
N GLY A 35 12.38 7.47 -43.19
CA GLY A 35 11.11 8.09 -43.42
C GLY A 35 9.95 7.20 -43.86
N PHE A 36 9.09 6.82 -42.89
CA PHE A 36 7.66 6.66 -43.16
C PHE A 36 6.86 6.84 -41.85
N SER A 37 6.14 7.96 -41.81
CA SER A 37 5.04 8.20 -40.87
C SER A 37 3.88 7.25 -41.20
N ASN A 38 3.62 6.24 -40.42
CA ASN A 38 2.42 5.42 -40.56
C ASN A 38 1.36 5.82 -39.54
N ARG A 39 0.44 6.68 -39.97
CA ARG A 39 -0.88 6.82 -39.37
C ARG A 39 -1.70 5.58 -39.76
N VAL A 40 -1.99 4.73 -38.81
CA VAL A 40 -2.97 3.64 -38.98
C VAL A 40 -4.36 4.25 -38.81
N PHE A 41 -5.09 4.47 -39.89
CA PHE A 41 -6.52 4.73 -39.86
C PHE A 41 -7.26 3.40 -39.94
N CYS A 42 -7.91 2.97 -38.86
CA CYS A 42 -8.96 1.95 -38.93
C CYS A 42 -10.28 2.61 -39.35
N SER A 43 -10.61 2.52 -40.64
CA SER A 43 -11.93 2.87 -41.17
C SER A 43 -12.77 1.60 -41.25
N SER A 44 -13.71 1.42 -40.31
CA SER A 44 -14.79 0.44 -40.46
C SER A 44 -16.07 1.20 -40.86
N THR A 45 -16.44 1.11 -42.15
CA THR A 45 -17.69 1.65 -42.67
C THR A 45 -18.82 0.68 -42.30
N ILE A 46 -19.61 1.02 -41.31
CA ILE A 46 -20.90 0.38 -41.06
C ILE A 46 -21.97 1.26 -41.73
N LYS A 47 -22.63 0.70 -42.76
CA LYS A 47 -23.81 1.29 -43.38
C LYS A 47 -25.06 0.92 -42.55
N GLY A 48 -25.82 1.94 -42.19
CA GLY A 48 -27.23 1.84 -41.85
C GLY A 48 -27.56 1.71 -40.37
N ALA A 49 -27.74 2.82 -39.66
CA ALA A 49 -28.67 2.95 -38.55
C ALA A 49 -29.22 4.38 -38.50
N GLU A 50 -30.51 4.46 -38.32
CA GLU A 50 -31.32 5.68 -38.31
C GLU A 50 -30.89 6.63 -37.18
N LYS A 51 -31.02 7.94 -37.44
CA LYS A 51 -30.78 9.00 -36.46
C LYS A 51 -31.88 9.01 -35.38
N PRO A 52 -31.51 8.98 -34.08
CA PRO A 52 -32.40 9.46 -33.04
C PRO A 52 -32.26 10.99 -32.91
N SER A 53 -33.39 11.64 -32.73
CA SER A 53 -33.58 13.06 -32.58
C SER A 53 -33.05 13.61 -31.26
N SER A 54 -32.36 14.74 -31.35
CA SER A 54 -32.27 15.88 -30.41
C SER A 54 -32.00 15.65 -28.92
N GLY A 55 -30.86 16.21 -28.46
CA GLY A 55 -30.82 16.91 -27.18
C GLY A 55 -29.94 16.34 -26.08
N ALA A 56 -28.73 15.86 -26.41
CA ALA A 56 -27.67 15.78 -25.42
C ALA A 56 -26.37 16.28 -26.05
N SER A 57 -25.77 17.31 -25.45
CA SER A 57 -24.44 17.76 -25.82
C SER A 57 -23.48 16.55 -25.72
N PRO A 58 -22.61 16.34 -26.73
CA PRO A 58 -21.63 15.25 -26.62
C PRO A 58 -20.78 15.53 -25.39
N ALA A 59 -20.69 14.54 -24.48
CA ALA A 59 -19.69 14.55 -23.44
C ALA A 59 -18.34 14.74 -24.16
N GLU A 60 -17.63 15.81 -23.87
CA GLU A 60 -16.27 16.04 -24.37
C GLU A 60 -15.41 14.88 -23.89
N TYR A 61 -15.11 13.94 -24.77
CA TYR A 61 -14.08 12.94 -24.54
C TYR A 61 -12.76 13.71 -24.45
N ARG A 62 -12.28 13.94 -23.23
CA ARG A 62 -10.91 14.41 -23.03
C ARG A 62 -9.97 13.33 -23.55
N VAL A 63 -9.34 13.59 -24.68
CA VAL A 63 -8.25 12.75 -25.18
C VAL A 63 -7.12 12.86 -24.15
N PRO A 64 -6.60 11.75 -23.58
CA PRO A 64 -5.50 11.80 -22.64
C PRO A 64 -4.32 12.52 -23.28
N SER A 65 -3.91 13.65 -22.72
CA SER A 65 -2.70 14.34 -23.14
C SER A 65 -1.51 13.62 -22.51
N LEU A 66 -0.65 13.04 -23.34
CA LEU A 66 0.64 12.45 -22.91
C LEU A 66 1.66 13.55 -22.55
N VAL A 67 1.25 14.58 -21.87
CA VAL A 67 2.15 15.64 -21.43
C VAL A 67 2.61 15.33 -20.03
N SER A 68 3.93 15.22 -19.83
CA SER A 68 4.55 15.12 -18.50
C SER A 68 4.19 16.34 -17.69
N LYS A 69 3.28 16.19 -16.74
CA LYS A 69 2.92 17.19 -15.75
C LYS A 69 3.54 16.79 -14.42
N GLY A 70 3.83 17.77 -13.56
CA GLY A 70 4.11 17.54 -12.16
C GLY A 70 2.86 17.07 -11.42
N CYS A 71 3.05 16.69 -10.16
CA CYS A 71 1.95 16.39 -9.24
C CYS A 71 2.26 16.97 -7.86
N LYS A 72 1.25 17.47 -7.16
CA LYS A 72 1.38 18.06 -5.83
C LYS A 72 0.34 17.49 -4.87
N LEU A 73 0.68 17.49 -3.58
CA LEU A 73 -0.19 17.06 -2.49
C LEU A 73 -0.97 18.31 -2.02
N VAL A 74 -2.28 18.31 -2.22
CA VAL A 74 -3.12 19.51 -2.01
C VAL A 74 -4.11 19.39 -0.84
N GLY A 75 -4.32 18.20 -0.33
CA GLY A 75 -5.21 17.98 0.80
C GLY A 75 -4.91 16.68 1.51
N CYS A 76 -5.14 16.65 2.82
CA CYS A 76 -5.03 15.43 3.63
C CYS A 76 -6.20 15.33 4.61
N GLY A 77 -6.45 14.12 5.08
CA GLY A 77 -7.48 13.82 6.05
C GLY A 77 -7.21 12.49 6.73
N SER A 78 -7.73 12.33 7.93
CA SER A 78 -7.59 11.10 8.69
C SER A 78 -8.83 10.78 9.52
N ALA A 79 -9.00 9.49 9.83
CA ALA A 79 -10.01 8.98 10.72
C ALA A 79 -9.45 7.79 11.51
N ALA A 80 -9.83 7.71 12.77
CA ALA A 80 -9.48 6.59 13.64
C ALA A 80 -10.70 6.17 14.45
N PRO A 81 -10.81 4.90 14.85
CA PRO A 81 -11.89 4.41 15.69
C PRO A 81 -11.99 5.19 17.00
N THR A 82 -13.22 5.28 17.54
CA THR A 82 -13.45 5.91 18.83
C THR A 82 -12.99 5.05 19.99
N LEU A 83 -13.02 3.71 19.84
CA LEU A 83 -12.54 2.78 20.85
C LEU A 83 -11.02 2.90 20.99
N MET A 84 -10.58 3.33 22.17
CA MET A 84 -9.18 3.42 22.55
C MET A 84 -8.85 2.34 23.58
N ILE A 85 -7.78 1.59 23.33
CA ILE A 85 -7.24 0.59 24.24
C ILE A 85 -5.88 1.09 24.74
N SER A 86 -5.77 1.30 26.04
CA SER A 86 -4.52 1.70 26.70
C SER A 86 -3.60 0.48 26.96
N ASN A 87 -2.36 0.75 27.34
CA ASN A 87 -1.46 -0.30 27.83
C ASN A 87 -1.97 -0.96 29.11
N ASP A 88 -2.65 -0.20 30.00
CA ASP A 88 -3.27 -0.74 31.22
C ASP A 88 -4.46 -1.67 30.88
N ASP A 89 -5.18 -1.41 29.79
CA ASP A 89 -6.23 -2.32 29.32
C ASP A 89 -5.63 -3.63 28.81
N LEU A 90 -4.51 -3.57 28.08
CA LEU A 90 -3.79 -4.78 27.65
C LEU A 90 -3.21 -5.59 28.81
N ALA A 91 -2.78 -4.93 29.88
CA ALA A 91 -2.29 -5.62 31.09
C ALA A 91 -3.36 -6.48 31.78
N LYS A 92 -4.65 -6.30 31.43
CA LYS A 92 -5.76 -7.14 31.93
C LYS A 92 -5.89 -8.46 31.17
N ILE A 93 -5.29 -8.57 29.97
CA ILE A 93 -5.44 -9.75 29.08
C ILE A 93 -4.13 -10.47 28.78
N VAL A 94 -2.98 -9.78 28.88
CA VAL A 94 -1.65 -10.38 28.71
C VAL A 94 -0.70 -9.90 29.81
N ASP A 95 0.34 -10.70 30.10
CA ASP A 95 1.38 -10.34 31.08
C ASP A 95 2.27 -9.21 30.56
N THR A 96 1.88 -7.95 30.85
CA THR A 96 2.58 -6.73 30.41
C THR A 96 2.32 -5.56 31.36
N SER A 97 2.92 -4.40 31.07
CA SER A 97 2.66 -3.12 31.79
C SER A 97 2.87 -1.94 30.85
N ASP A 98 2.33 -0.75 31.19
CA ASP A 98 2.58 0.47 30.43
C ASP A 98 4.07 0.76 30.31
N GLU A 99 4.83 0.66 31.40
CA GLU A 99 6.28 0.87 31.37
C GLU A 99 6.98 -0.11 30.42
N TRP A 100 6.59 -1.40 30.44
CA TRP A 100 7.21 -2.42 29.60
C TRP A 100 6.95 -2.15 28.11
N ILE A 101 5.75 -1.71 27.74
CA ILE A 101 5.36 -1.40 26.37
C ILE A 101 5.99 -0.08 25.91
N SER A 102 5.78 1.01 26.67
CA SER A 102 6.18 2.37 26.28
C SER A 102 7.70 2.49 26.10
N VAL A 103 8.51 1.92 26.99
CA VAL A 103 9.98 1.93 26.87
C VAL A 103 10.48 1.18 25.63
N ARG A 104 9.76 0.14 25.18
CA ARG A 104 10.15 -0.69 24.03
C ARG A 104 9.63 -0.21 22.70
N THR A 105 8.50 0.48 22.73
CA THR A 105 7.76 0.82 21.50
C THR A 105 7.45 2.31 21.35
N GLY A 106 7.34 3.05 22.44
CA GLY A 106 6.81 4.41 22.48
C GLY A 106 5.28 4.48 22.43
N ILE A 107 4.57 3.32 22.44
CA ILE A 107 3.11 3.26 22.30
C ILE A 107 2.49 3.29 23.70
N HIS A 108 1.50 4.15 23.90
CA HIS A 108 0.66 4.23 25.10
C HIS A 108 -0.77 3.75 24.82
N ASN A 109 -1.30 4.09 23.63
CA ASN A 109 -2.65 3.77 23.23
C ASN A 109 -2.68 3.22 21.80
N ARG A 110 -3.75 2.49 21.46
CA ARG A 110 -4.12 2.11 20.09
C ARG A 110 -5.61 2.31 19.90
N ARG A 111 -6.01 2.57 18.68
CA ARG A 111 -7.41 2.65 18.28
C ARG A 111 -7.77 1.34 17.61
N VAL A 112 -8.96 0.81 17.91
CA VAL A 112 -9.41 -0.49 17.43
C VAL A 112 -10.85 -0.34 16.97
N LEU A 113 -11.15 -0.89 15.77
CA LEU A 113 -12.50 -0.93 15.25
C LEU A 113 -13.40 -1.75 16.19
N SER A 114 -14.54 -1.16 16.55
CA SER A 114 -15.61 -1.86 17.24
C SER A 114 -16.49 -2.63 16.23
N ASP A 115 -17.37 -3.50 16.72
CA ASP A 115 -18.30 -4.27 15.88
C ASP A 115 -19.25 -3.37 15.04
N LYS A 116 -19.36 -2.09 15.37
CA LYS A 116 -20.24 -1.12 14.69
C LYS A 116 -19.52 -0.30 13.64
N ASP A 117 -18.19 -0.36 13.63
CA ASP A 117 -17.34 0.45 12.75
C ASP A 117 -16.84 -0.41 11.58
N SER A 118 -16.63 0.20 10.43
CA SER A 118 -15.99 -0.44 9.29
C SER A 118 -14.77 0.33 8.83
N LEU A 119 -13.77 -0.37 8.31
CA LEU A 119 -12.59 0.25 7.73
C LEU A 119 -12.96 1.13 6.55
N THR A 120 -13.92 0.68 5.73
CA THR A 120 -14.46 1.46 4.60
C THR A 120 -15.04 2.79 5.07
N THR A 121 -15.78 2.82 6.19
CA THR A 121 -16.33 4.07 6.75
C THR A 121 -15.23 5.04 7.18
N LEU A 122 -14.17 4.55 7.86
CA LEU A 122 -13.02 5.38 8.23
C LEU A 122 -12.30 5.92 6.98
N ALA A 123 -12.11 5.08 5.97
CA ALA A 123 -11.48 5.47 4.71
C ALA A 123 -12.29 6.58 4.00
N VAL A 124 -13.62 6.47 3.98
CA VAL A 124 -14.51 7.51 3.42
C VAL A 124 -14.40 8.82 4.21
N GLU A 125 -14.37 8.74 5.54
CA GLU A 125 -14.22 9.93 6.38
C GLU A 125 -12.87 10.63 6.15
N ALA A 126 -11.77 9.88 6.12
CA ALA A 126 -10.44 10.41 5.82
C ALA A 126 -10.40 11.05 4.43
N ALA A 127 -10.98 10.38 3.44
CA ALA A 127 -11.07 10.85 2.06
C ALA A 127 -11.84 12.16 1.93
N ARG A 128 -13.01 12.28 2.57
CA ARG A 128 -13.80 13.52 2.59
C ARG A 128 -13.01 14.68 3.18
N LYS A 129 -12.34 14.48 4.32
CA LYS A 129 -11.49 15.51 4.94
C LYS A 129 -10.34 15.96 4.03
N ALA A 130 -9.79 15.07 3.23
CA ALA A 130 -8.75 15.39 2.25
C ALA A 130 -9.32 16.22 1.09
N LEU A 131 -10.48 15.84 0.55
CA LEU A 131 -11.18 16.58 -0.50
C LEU A 131 -11.64 17.96 -0.01
N ASP A 132 -12.20 18.04 1.21
CA ASP A 132 -12.61 19.31 1.83
C ASP A 132 -11.43 20.28 1.98
N MET A 133 -10.25 19.78 2.44
CA MET A 133 -9.04 20.58 2.57
C MET A 133 -8.57 21.11 1.22
N ALA A 134 -8.63 20.28 0.20
CA ALA A 134 -8.24 20.64 -1.17
C ALA A 134 -9.29 21.46 -1.92
N GLN A 135 -10.50 21.60 -1.37
CA GLN A 135 -11.66 22.23 -2.04
C GLN A 135 -12.00 21.58 -3.39
N VAL A 136 -11.90 20.25 -3.45
CA VAL A 136 -12.19 19.46 -4.67
C VAL A 136 -13.48 18.67 -4.47
N ASP A 137 -14.40 18.79 -5.44
CA ASP A 137 -15.65 18.03 -5.43
C ASP A 137 -15.37 16.53 -5.69
N PRO A 138 -16.07 15.62 -5.02
CA PRO A 138 -15.97 14.18 -5.32
C PRO A 138 -16.17 13.82 -6.79
N ASP A 139 -16.97 14.59 -7.55
CA ASP A 139 -17.17 14.39 -8.98
C ASP A 139 -15.94 14.73 -9.83
N ASP A 140 -14.98 15.47 -9.29
CA ASP A 140 -13.72 15.82 -9.98
C ASP A 140 -12.57 14.84 -9.65
N VAL A 141 -12.81 13.84 -8.83
CA VAL A 141 -11.86 12.74 -8.59
C VAL A 141 -11.83 11.82 -9.81
N ASP A 142 -10.63 11.53 -10.32
CA ASP A 142 -10.42 10.66 -11.48
C ASP A 142 -10.01 9.24 -11.09
N LEU A 143 -9.37 9.08 -9.94
CA LEU A 143 -8.87 7.80 -9.45
C LEU A 143 -8.88 7.73 -7.93
N VAL A 144 -9.36 6.60 -7.39
CA VAL A 144 -9.28 6.27 -5.97
C VAL A 144 -8.35 5.06 -5.80
N LEU A 145 -7.22 5.26 -5.12
CA LEU A 145 -6.28 4.20 -4.73
C LEU A 145 -6.41 3.93 -3.24
N MET A 146 -6.80 2.71 -2.87
CA MET A 146 -6.80 2.29 -1.48
C MET A 146 -5.61 1.37 -1.21
N CYS A 147 -4.71 1.80 -0.34
CA CYS A 147 -3.55 1.03 0.10
C CYS A 147 -3.92 0.31 1.39
N THR A 148 -4.14 -1.00 1.30
CA THR A 148 -4.58 -1.83 2.43
C THR A 148 -4.09 -3.28 2.30
N SER A 149 -3.91 -3.92 3.44
CA SER A 149 -3.71 -5.37 3.56
C SER A 149 -4.90 -6.06 4.22
N THR A 150 -5.90 -5.29 4.64
CA THR A 150 -7.07 -5.77 5.39
C THR A 150 -8.39 -5.29 4.76
N PRO A 151 -8.58 -5.51 3.44
CA PRO A 151 -9.81 -5.08 2.78
C PRO A 151 -11.02 -5.79 3.42
N GLU A 152 -12.17 -5.14 3.41
CA GLU A 152 -13.43 -5.73 3.89
C GLU A 152 -14.12 -6.60 2.85
N ASP A 153 -13.64 -6.57 1.61
CA ASP A 153 -14.08 -7.44 0.52
C ASP A 153 -12.85 -8.05 -0.16
N LEU A 154 -12.92 -9.34 -0.50
CA LEU A 154 -11.83 -10.07 -1.18
C LEU A 154 -11.36 -9.39 -2.48
N PHE A 155 -12.28 -8.74 -3.18
CA PHE A 155 -12.03 -8.08 -4.46
C PHE A 155 -11.65 -6.60 -4.32
N GLY A 156 -11.43 -6.12 -3.09
CA GLY A 156 -11.04 -4.75 -2.77
C GLY A 156 -12.19 -3.87 -2.30
N SER A 157 -11.85 -2.77 -1.65
CA SER A 157 -12.81 -1.84 -1.02
C SER A 157 -12.87 -0.47 -1.70
N ALA A 158 -11.92 -0.12 -2.57
CA ALA A 158 -11.88 1.18 -3.23
C ALA A 158 -13.16 1.53 -4.02
N PRO A 159 -13.82 0.60 -4.76
CA PRO A 159 -15.08 0.91 -5.43
C PRO A 159 -16.22 1.27 -4.47
N GLN A 160 -16.27 0.64 -3.28
CA GLN A 160 -17.27 1.01 -2.27
C GLN A 160 -17.01 2.39 -1.68
N ILE A 161 -15.73 2.76 -1.50
CA ILE A 161 -15.34 4.10 -1.04
C ILE A 161 -15.73 5.14 -2.10
N GLN A 162 -15.43 4.89 -3.38
CA GLN A 162 -15.81 5.75 -4.50
C GLN A 162 -17.33 6.03 -4.51
N LYS A 163 -18.13 4.98 -4.35
CA LYS A 163 -19.58 5.08 -4.26
C LYS A 163 -20.02 5.89 -3.02
N ALA A 164 -19.45 5.62 -1.84
CA ALA A 164 -19.81 6.29 -0.59
C ALA A 164 -19.39 7.77 -0.55
N LEU A 165 -18.37 8.16 -1.31
CA LEU A 165 -17.99 9.55 -1.53
C LEU A 165 -19.01 10.30 -2.38
N GLY A 166 -19.78 9.59 -3.20
CA GLY A 166 -20.79 10.16 -4.08
C GLY A 166 -20.26 10.57 -5.46
N CYS A 167 -19.14 10.01 -5.90
CA CYS A 167 -18.56 10.27 -7.22
C CYS A 167 -19.51 9.81 -8.35
N LYS A 168 -20.18 10.73 -9.02
CA LYS A 168 -21.19 10.43 -10.06
C LYS A 168 -20.60 10.04 -11.41
N ARG A 169 -19.33 10.41 -11.65
CA ARG A 169 -18.63 10.14 -12.92
C ARG A 169 -17.98 8.77 -12.98
N ASN A 170 -18.16 7.94 -11.94
CA ASN A 170 -17.59 6.60 -11.83
C ASN A 170 -16.07 6.58 -12.09
N PRO A 171 -15.25 7.32 -11.33
CA PRO A 171 -13.80 7.28 -11.46
C PRO A 171 -13.28 5.86 -11.26
N LEU A 172 -12.11 5.57 -11.83
CA LEU A 172 -11.42 4.31 -11.58
C LEU A 172 -11.13 4.17 -10.09
N ALA A 173 -11.34 2.97 -9.54
CA ALA A 173 -11.05 2.68 -8.13
C ALA A 173 -10.51 1.26 -7.97
N TYR A 174 -9.38 1.10 -7.26
CA TYR A 174 -8.81 -0.21 -6.97
C TYR A 174 -7.88 -0.17 -5.75
N ASP A 175 -7.64 -1.37 -5.18
CA ASP A 175 -6.79 -1.52 -4.01
C ASP A 175 -5.35 -1.89 -4.40
N ILE A 176 -4.38 -1.42 -3.59
CA ILE A 176 -2.97 -1.78 -3.66
C ILE A 176 -2.58 -2.47 -2.36
N THR A 177 -1.96 -3.65 -2.45
CA THR A 177 -1.43 -4.36 -1.30
C THR A 177 0.09 -4.32 -1.29
N ALA A 178 0.66 -3.62 -0.29
CA ALA A 178 2.10 -3.58 -0.02
C ALA A 178 2.38 -3.33 1.48
N ALA A 179 1.52 -3.86 2.34
CA ALA A 179 1.59 -3.72 3.79
C ALA A 179 1.85 -2.26 4.24
N CYS A 180 2.70 -2.07 5.23
CA CYS A 180 2.97 -0.73 5.79
C CYS A 180 3.68 0.23 4.81
N SER A 181 4.24 -0.24 3.69
CA SER A 181 4.76 0.60 2.61
C SER A 181 3.70 1.00 1.59
N GLY A 182 2.49 0.45 1.70
CA GLY A 182 1.41 0.64 0.73
C GLY A 182 1.13 2.10 0.39
N PHE A 183 1.08 2.97 1.39
CA PHE A 183 0.80 4.39 1.15
C PHE A 183 1.88 5.10 0.32
N VAL A 184 3.17 4.84 0.58
CA VAL A 184 4.27 5.41 -0.23
C VAL A 184 4.19 4.91 -1.67
N LEU A 185 3.91 3.61 -1.86
CA LEU A 185 3.69 3.04 -3.19
C LEU A 185 2.47 3.66 -3.87
N GLY A 186 1.39 3.90 -3.12
CA GLY A 186 0.19 4.58 -3.61
C GLY A 186 0.48 6.00 -4.10
N LEU A 187 1.27 6.80 -3.35
CA LEU A 187 1.69 8.13 -3.77
C LEU A 187 2.51 8.09 -5.07
N VAL A 188 3.47 7.18 -5.17
CA VAL A 188 4.26 6.99 -6.39
C VAL A 188 3.38 6.53 -7.55
N SER A 189 2.43 5.62 -7.31
CA SER A 189 1.47 5.17 -8.32
C SER A 189 0.58 6.32 -8.81
N ALA A 190 0.08 7.16 -7.91
CA ALA A 190 -0.70 8.35 -8.25
C ALA A 190 0.10 9.30 -9.15
N ALA A 191 1.36 9.57 -8.79
CA ALA A 191 2.25 10.39 -9.62
C ALA A 191 2.49 9.79 -11.01
N CYS A 192 2.67 8.46 -11.10
CA CYS A 192 2.81 7.77 -12.38
C CYS A 192 1.54 7.89 -13.25
N HIS A 193 0.36 7.76 -12.66
CA HIS A 193 -0.90 7.95 -13.37
C HIS A 193 -1.08 9.38 -13.88
N ILE A 194 -0.77 10.37 -13.05
CA ILE A 194 -0.85 11.79 -13.43
C ILE A 194 0.15 12.09 -14.54
N ARG A 195 1.41 11.72 -14.39
CA ARG A 195 2.49 11.98 -15.36
C ARG A 195 2.32 11.17 -16.66
N GLY A 196 1.71 9.99 -16.58
CA GLY A 196 1.34 9.18 -17.74
C GLY A 196 0.17 9.76 -18.55
N GLY A 197 -0.51 10.77 -18.01
CA GLY A 197 -1.65 11.46 -18.62
C GLY A 197 -3.01 10.81 -18.35
N GLY A 198 -4.06 11.63 -18.37
CA GLY A 198 -5.44 11.17 -18.21
C GLY A 198 -6.03 11.34 -16.81
N PHE A 199 -5.22 11.57 -15.78
CA PHE A 199 -5.67 11.78 -14.41
C PHE A 199 -5.24 13.16 -13.90
N GLN A 200 -6.16 13.89 -13.25
CA GLN A 200 -5.92 15.21 -12.67
C GLN A 200 -5.95 15.17 -11.14
N ASN A 201 -6.90 14.45 -10.56
CA ASN A 201 -7.13 14.35 -9.14
C ASN A 201 -7.12 12.87 -8.74
N VAL A 202 -6.08 12.44 -8.03
CA VAL A 202 -5.92 11.07 -7.55
C VAL A 202 -5.98 11.06 -6.03
N LEU A 203 -6.97 10.37 -5.50
CA LEU A 203 -7.16 10.19 -4.06
C LEU A 203 -6.41 8.95 -3.60
N VAL A 204 -5.40 9.11 -2.77
CA VAL A 204 -4.59 8.01 -2.20
C VAL A 204 -4.99 7.84 -0.75
N ILE A 205 -5.47 6.64 -0.40
CA ILE A 205 -5.96 6.31 0.93
C ILE A 205 -5.09 5.17 1.48
N GLY A 206 -4.52 5.35 2.66
CA GLY A 206 -3.92 4.27 3.43
C GLY A 206 -4.87 3.89 4.57
N ALA A 207 -5.29 2.63 4.65
CA ALA A 207 -6.21 2.19 5.69
C ALA A 207 -5.99 0.71 6.02
N ASP A 208 -5.86 0.40 7.30
CA ASP A 208 -5.75 -0.98 7.78
C ASP A 208 -6.48 -1.19 9.11
N ALA A 209 -7.03 -2.39 9.28
CA ALA A 209 -7.64 -2.90 10.51
C ALA A 209 -6.85 -4.12 11.00
N LEU A 210 -5.58 -3.90 11.38
CA LEU A 210 -4.68 -4.98 11.79
C LEU A 210 -5.09 -5.64 13.09
N SER A 211 -5.88 -4.97 13.94
CA SER A 211 -6.43 -5.55 15.18
C SER A 211 -7.22 -6.85 14.95
N ARG A 212 -7.80 -7.01 13.77
CA ARG A 212 -8.55 -8.21 13.34
C ARG A 212 -7.66 -9.44 13.10
N TYR A 213 -6.36 -9.21 12.88
CA TYR A 213 -5.37 -10.25 12.57
C TYR A 213 -4.31 -10.43 13.64
N VAL A 214 -4.48 -9.79 14.80
CA VAL A 214 -3.60 -9.92 15.97
C VAL A 214 -4.02 -11.12 16.80
N ASP A 215 -3.06 -11.87 17.29
CA ASP A 215 -3.27 -12.80 18.41
C ASP A 215 -3.21 -12.01 19.72
N TRP A 216 -4.38 -11.77 20.32
CA TRP A 216 -4.49 -11.00 21.55
C TRP A 216 -3.89 -11.70 22.79
N THR A 217 -3.43 -12.94 22.65
CA THR A 217 -2.66 -13.67 23.66
C THR A 217 -1.15 -13.59 23.48
N ASP A 218 -0.68 -13.13 22.30
CA ASP A 218 0.74 -12.90 22.02
C ASP A 218 1.16 -11.49 22.40
N ARG A 219 1.82 -11.35 23.56
CA ARG A 219 2.41 -10.09 24.01
C ARG A 219 3.40 -9.46 23.00
N GLY A 220 3.98 -10.25 22.10
CA GLY A 220 4.96 -9.77 21.13
C GLY A 220 4.34 -8.92 20.01
N THR A 221 3.06 -9.12 19.72
CA THR A 221 2.35 -8.48 18.61
C THR A 221 1.15 -7.65 19.05
N CYS A 222 0.34 -8.10 20.03
CA CYS A 222 -0.90 -7.41 20.42
C CYS A 222 -0.69 -5.99 20.96
N ILE A 223 0.49 -5.70 21.48
CA ILE A 223 0.85 -4.38 22.02
C ILE A 223 1.12 -3.32 20.96
N LEU A 224 1.27 -3.70 19.70
CA LEU A 224 1.79 -2.83 18.64
C LEU A 224 0.70 -2.21 17.78
N PHE A 225 -0.24 -3.03 17.31
CA PHE A 225 -1.10 -2.68 16.20
C PHE A 225 -2.38 -1.94 16.60
N GLY A 226 -2.76 -0.99 15.77
CA GLY A 226 -4.02 -0.28 15.82
C GLY A 226 -4.63 -0.12 14.43
N ASP A 227 -5.84 0.41 14.37
CA ASP A 227 -6.64 0.60 13.18
C ASP A 227 -6.82 2.08 12.88
N ALA A 228 -6.74 2.45 11.62
CA ALA A 228 -7.00 3.81 11.16
C ALA A 228 -7.15 3.89 9.65
N ALA A 229 -7.55 5.06 9.17
CA ALA A 229 -7.46 5.48 7.79
C ALA A 229 -6.83 6.88 7.71
N GLY A 230 -6.07 7.12 6.65
CA GLY A 230 -5.60 8.44 6.28
C GLY A 230 -5.61 8.58 4.75
N ALA A 231 -5.80 9.80 4.26
CA ALA A 231 -5.91 10.06 2.83
C ALA A 231 -5.15 11.32 2.43
N VAL A 232 -4.67 11.33 1.19
CA VAL A 232 -4.06 12.50 0.55
C VAL A 232 -4.63 12.64 -0.85
N LEU A 233 -5.00 13.87 -1.23
CA LEU A 233 -5.32 14.19 -2.62
C LEU A 233 -4.05 14.65 -3.32
N VAL A 234 -3.69 13.93 -4.39
CA VAL A 234 -2.60 14.26 -5.32
C VAL A 234 -3.20 14.85 -6.58
N GLN A 235 -2.81 16.06 -6.91
CA GLN A 235 -3.35 16.81 -8.04
C GLN A 235 -2.28 17.07 -9.10
N ALA A 236 -2.66 16.99 -10.37
CA ALA A 236 -1.79 17.39 -11.48
C ALA A 236 -1.46 18.89 -11.40
N CYS A 237 -0.22 19.23 -11.68
CA CYS A 237 0.26 20.61 -11.73
C CYS A 237 1.28 20.77 -12.86
N ASP A 238 1.71 22.00 -13.10
CA ASP A 238 2.83 22.25 -14.00
C ASP A 238 4.15 21.76 -13.37
N SER A 239 5.14 21.46 -14.21
CA SER A 239 6.41 20.85 -13.76
C SER A 239 7.18 21.72 -12.74
N GLU A 240 6.98 23.03 -12.75
CA GLU A 240 7.60 23.99 -11.81
C GLU A 240 7.03 23.84 -10.38
N GLU A 241 5.79 23.38 -10.25
CA GLU A 241 5.11 23.15 -8.99
C GLU A 241 5.22 21.70 -8.49
N ASP A 242 5.98 20.84 -9.19
CA ASP A 242 6.05 19.40 -8.87
C ASP A 242 6.42 19.17 -7.40
N GLY A 243 5.58 18.44 -6.71
CA GLY A 243 5.71 18.13 -5.30
C GLY A 243 6.21 16.71 -5.00
N LEU A 244 6.40 15.84 -5.99
CA LEU A 244 7.09 14.55 -5.84
C LEU A 244 8.45 14.63 -6.54
N PHE A 245 9.48 15.01 -5.80
CA PHE A 245 10.80 15.20 -6.36
C PHE A 245 11.47 13.90 -6.80
N SER A 246 11.35 12.86 -5.98
CA SER A 246 11.94 11.55 -6.26
C SER A 246 11.37 10.47 -5.34
N PHE A 247 11.71 9.23 -5.66
CA PHE A 247 11.41 8.07 -4.83
C PHE A 247 12.45 6.96 -5.01
N ASP A 248 12.43 6.03 -4.05
CA ASP A 248 13.26 4.83 -4.06
C ASP A 248 12.45 3.66 -3.47
N LEU A 249 12.22 2.59 -4.25
CA LEU A 249 11.30 1.49 -3.89
C LEU A 249 12.00 0.14 -4.07
N HIS A 250 11.80 -0.78 -3.12
CA HIS A 250 12.44 -2.08 -3.08
C HIS A 250 11.53 -3.17 -2.51
N SER A 251 11.86 -4.42 -2.83
CA SER A 251 11.29 -5.62 -2.20
C SER A 251 12.35 -6.69 -2.00
N ASP A 252 12.21 -7.48 -0.93
CA ASP A 252 13.03 -8.64 -0.61
C ASP A 252 12.14 -9.79 -0.12
N GLY A 253 11.84 -10.72 -1.02
CA GLY A 253 10.99 -11.87 -0.72
C GLY A 253 11.60 -12.87 0.28
N ASP A 254 12.93 -12.90 0.44
CA ASP A 254 13.59 -13.75 1.42
C ASP A 254 13.28 -13.33 2.87
N GLY A 255 12.92 -12.05 3.05
CA GLY A 255 12.54 -11.49 4.35
C GLY A 255 11.11 -11.81 4.80
N GLN A 256 10.26 -12.37 3.94
CA GLN A 256 8.84 -12.65 4.21
C GLN A 256 8.62 -13.46 5.51
N ARG A 257 9.50 -14.40 5.82
CA ARG A 257 9.45 -15.21 7.05
C ARG A 257 9.52 -14.40 8.36
N HIS A 258 9.95 -13.16 8.31
CA HIS A 258 10.13 -12.31 9.50
C HIS A 258 8.89 -11.48 9.86
N LEU A 259 7.97 -11.30 8.92
CA LEU A 259 6.69 -10.62 9.14
C LEU A 259 5.67 -11.10 8.12
N ASN A 260 4.69 -11.85 8.56
CA ASN A 260 3.68 -12.42 7.68
C ASN A 260 2.37 -12.75 8.40
N ALA A 261 1.32 -12.96 7.62
CA ALA A 261 0.06 -13.59 7.98
C ALA A 261 -0.32 -14.51 6.83
N THR A 262 0.02 -15.80 6.96
CA THR A 262 -0.13 -16.75 5.86
C THR A 262 -1.55 -17.29 5.75
N MET A 263 -1.96 -17.58 4.52
CA MET A 263 -3.24 -18.26 4.29
C MET A 263 -3.18 -19.68 4.84
N LYS A 264 -4.23 -20.06 5.57
CA LYS A 264 -4.48 -21.42 6.05
C LYS A 264 -5.69 -21.98 5.35
N GLU A 265 -5.60 -23.23 4.95
CA GLU A 265 -6.71 -23.98 4.39
C GLU A 265 -7.21 -24.96 5.44
N ASN A 266 -8.49 -24.86 5.81
CA ASN A 266 -9.15 -25.80 6.70
C ASN A 266 -10.08 -26.68 5.89
N GLU A 267 -10.07 -27.98 6.14
CA GLU A 267 -11.06 -28.89 5.58
C GLU A 267 -12.46 -28.52 6.14
N MET A 268 -13.47 -28.60 5.29
CA MET A 268 -14.86 -28.35 5.73
C MET A 268 -15.36 -29.60 6.45
N ASP A 269 -15.70 -29.47 7.73
CA ASP A 269 -16.14 -30.57 8.60
C ASP A 269 -17.31 -31.40 8.05
N ASN A 270 -18.15 -30.79 7.22
CA ASN A 270 -19.33 -31.44 6.62
C ASN A 270 -19.06 -32.08 5.24
N ALA A 271 -17.88 -31.93 4.67
CA ALA A 271 -17.55 -32.53 3.37
C ALA A 271 -17.11 -34.00 3.48
N ALA A 272 -16.73 -34.44 4.67
CA ALA A 272 -16.24 -35.79 4.93
C ALA A 272 -17.36 -36.84 4.95
N GLU A 273 -18.61 -36.44 5.24
CA GLU A 273 -19.74 -37.37 5.34
C GLU A 273 -20.52 -37.57 4.02
N SER A 274 -20.32 -36.73 3.03
CA SER A 274 -20.98 -36.88 1.73
C SER A 274 -20.07 -37.59 0.72
N ASN A 275 -20.20 -38.90 0.64
CA ASN A 275 -19.81 -39.75 -0.50
C ASN A 275 -18.56 -39.28 -1.25
N GLY A 276 -17.46 -39.96 -1.03
CA GLY A 276 -16.14 -39.78 -1.61
C GLY A 276 -16.14 -38.91 -2.86
N SER A 277 -15.42 -37.82 -2.78
CA SER A 277 -15.47 -36.65 -3.65
C SER A 277 -15.82 -36.94 -5.11
N VAL A 278 -17.03 -36.63 -5.51
CA VAL A 278 -17.48 -36.68 -6.92
C VAL A 278 -16.60 -35.78 -7.82
N LEU A 279 -15.88 -34.84 -7.21
CA LEU A 279 -15.08 -33.83 -7.91
C LEU A 279 -13.57 -34.08 -7.86
N GLY A 280 -13.09 -35.12 -7.16
CA GLY A 280 -11.65 -35.44 -7.09
C GLY A 280 -10.78 -34.51 -6.27
N PHE A 281 -11.36 -33.55 -5.50
CA PHE A 281 -10.64 -32.70 -4.54
C PHE A 281 -11.50 -32.46 -3.29
N PRO A 282 -10.92 -32.36 -2.08
CA PRO A 282 -11.64 -31.98 -0.88
C PRO A 282 -11.96 -30.47 -0.92
N PRO A 283 -13.23 -30.06 -0.66
CA PRO A 283 -13.55 -28.64 -0.47
C PRO A 283 -12.82 -28.08 0.76
N ARG A 284 -12.20 -26.91 0.60
CA ARG A 284 -11.43 -26.25 1.68
C ARG A 284 -11.91 -24.82 1.86
N ARG A 285 -11.89 -24.35 3.09
CA ARG A 285 -12.14 -22.96 3.43
C ARG A 285 -10.82 -22.27 3.80
N SER A 286 -10.53 -21.16 3.15
CA SER A 286 -9.32 -20.39 3.42
C SER A 286 -9.56 -19.32 4.49
N SER A 287 -8.57 -19.14 5.37
CA SER A 287 -8.49 -18.04 6.33
C SER A 287 -7.04 -17.62 6.49
N TYR A 288 -6.79 -16.40 6.96
CA TYR A 288 -5.43 -15.98 7.30
C TYR A 288 -5.07 -16.37 8.74
N SER A 289 -3.78 -16.65 8.97
CA SER A 289 -3.24 -16.76 10.34
C SER A 289 -3.22 -15.38 10.99
N CYS A 290 -3.10 -15.36 12.32
CA CYS A 290 -2.68 -14.14 13.00
C CYS A 290 -1.28 -13.71 12.54
N ILE A 291 -1.00 -12.41 12.67
CA ILE A 291 0.29 -11.81 12.32
C ILE A 291 1.40 -12.47 13.13
N GLN A 292 2.42 -12.94 12.42
CA GLN A 292 3.64 -13.49 13.00
C GLN A 292 4.81 -12.56 12.73
N MET A 293 5.56 -12.18 13.75
CA MET A 293 6.64 -11.22 13.62
C MET A 293 7.89 -11.61 14.41
N ASN A 294 9.03 -11.61 13.74
CA ASN A 294 10.34 -11.57 14.37
C ASN A 294 10.78 -10.11 14.52
N GLY A 295 10.38 -9.46 15.62
CA GLY A 295 10.60 -8.04 15.84
C GLY A 295 12.07 -7.61 15.79
N LYS A 296 13.02 -8.51 16.17
CA LYS A 296 14.46 -8.24 16.10
C LYS A 296 14.96 -8.12 14.66
N GLU A 297 14.53 -9.01 13.79
CA GLU A 297 14.94 -8.98 12.37
C GLU A 297 14.25 -7.83 11.62
N VAL A 298 12.96 -7.57 11.91
CA VAL A 298 12.24 -6.40 11.36
C VAL A 298 12.93 -5.09 11.78
N PHE A 299 13.34 -4.96 13.06
CA PHE A 299 14.09 -3.80 13.53
C PHE A 299 15.41 -3.62 12.76
N ARG A 300 16.22 -4.69 12.67
CA ARG A 300 17.50 -4.66 11.96
C ARG A 300 17.37 -4.27 10.50
N PHE A 301 16.35 -4.82 9.86
CA PHE A 301 16.00 -4.48 8.49
C PHE A 301 15.66 -3.00 8.36
N ALA A 302 14.72 -2.49 9.15
CA ALA A 302 14.23 -1.12 9.06
C ALA A 302 15.35 -0.08 9.26
N VAL A 303 16.15 -0.22 10.33
CA VAL A 303 17.22 0.74 10.64
C VAL A 303 18.39 0.73 9.63
N ARG A 304 18.47 -0.32 8.81
CA ARG A 304 19.45 -0.42 7.72
C ARG A 304 18.89 0.14 6.41
N CYS A 305 17.71 -0.35 5.99
CA CYS A 305 17.20 -0.11 4.64
C CYS A 305 16.52 1.25 4.49
N VAL A 306 15.81 1.73 5.53
CA VAL A 306 15.06 2.99 5.45
C VAL A 306 15.98 4.20 5.25
N PRO A 307 17.06 4.41 6.04
CA PRO A 307 17.97 5.52 5.77
C PRO A 307 18.61 5.45 4.39
N GLN A 308 19.03 4.27 3.94
CA GLN A 308 19.62 4.07 2.61
C GLN A 308 18.65 4.45 1.49
N SER A 309 17.37 4.07 1.63
CA SER A 309 16.34 4.44 0.66
C SER A 309 16.11 5.96 0.62
N ILE A 310 16.05 6.62 1.78
CA ILE A 310 15.90 8.09 1.85
C ILE A 310 17.13 8.79 1.23
N GLU A 311 18.34 8.33 1.53
CA GLU A 311 19.58 8.87 0.94
C GLU A 311 19.60 8.72 -0.58
N SER A 312 19.20 7.53 -1.10
CA SER A 312 19.06 7.28 -2.54
C SER A 312 18.02 8.21 -3.19
N ALA A 313 16.87 8.40 -2.51
CA ALA A 313 15.85 9.31 -3.02
C ALA A 313 16.33 10.78 -3.04
N LEU A 314 17.03 11.24 -2.00
CA LEU A 314 17.63 12.58 -1.99
C LEU A 314 18.66 12.79 -3.10
N GLU A 315 19.52 11.80 -3.34
CA GLU A 315 20.48 11.83 -4.43
C GLU A 315 19.78 11.96 -5.80
N LYS A 316 18.76 11.17 -6.03
CA LYS A 316 17.92 11.25 -7.26
C LYS A 316 17.22 12.60 -7.42
N ALA A 317 16.84 13.24 -6.31
CA ALA A 317 16.26 14.59 -6.30
C ALA A 317 17.30 15.70 -6.47
N GLY A 318 18.60 15.40 -6.35
CA GLY A 318 19.65 16.41 -6.29
C GLY A 318 19.58 17.30 -5.04
N LEU A 319 19.03 16.78 -3.94
CA LEU A 319 18.82 17.52 -2.69
C LEU A 319 19.72 17.02 -1.58
N PRO A 320 20.36 17.94 -0.79
CA PRO A 320 21.10 17.55 0.39
C PRO A 320 20.16 17.18 1.55
N ARG A 321 20.64 16.43 2.54
CA ARG A 321 19.87 16.09 3.76
C ARG A 321 19.32 17.32 4.50
N SER A 322 20.05 18.45 4.45
CA SER A 322 19.63 19.72 5.06
C SER A 322 18.34 20.31 4.46
N SER A 323 17.94 19.86 3.27
CA SER A 323 16.69 20.28 2.61
C SER A 323 15.46 19.65 3.25
N ILE A 324 15.61 18.63 4.11
CA ILE A 324 14.49 17.99 4.78
C ILE A 324 13.99 18.90 5.90
N ASP A 325 12.79 19.42 5.77
CA ASP A 325 12.11 20.12 6.87
C ASP A 325 11.52 19.11 7.86
N TRP A 326 10.95 18.00 7.35
CA TRP A 326 10.28 16.99 8.16
C TRP A 326 10.64 15.56 7.74
N LEU A 327 10.97 14.72 8.73
CA LEU A 327 11.05 13.27 8.58
C LEU A 327 9.71 12.65 9.00
N LEU A 328 9.05 11.95 8.09
CA LEU A 328 7.77 11.29 8.28
C LEU A 328 7.87 9.81 7.93
N LEU A 329 8.08 8.98 8.92
CA LEU A 329 8.22 7.54 8.74
C LEU A 329 6.91 6.80 9.04
N HIS A 330 6.76 5.61 8.49
CA HIS A 330 5.82 4.63 9.01
C HIS A 330 5.94 4.51 10.53
N GLN A 331 4.83 4.64 11.24
CA GLN A 331 4.76 4.66 12.71
C GLN A 331 4.75 3.22 13.26
N ALA A 332 5.87 2.51 13.14
CA ALA A 332 5.99 1.13 13.58
C ALA A 332 6.44 1.00 15.04
N ASN A 333 7.43 1.79 15.42
CA ASN A 333 8.08 1.76 16.72
C ASN A 333 8.95 3.00 16.90
N GLN A 334 8.87 3.69 18.03
CA GLN A 334 9.63 4.91 18.28
C GLN A 334 11.14 4.69 18.19
N ARG A 335 11.63 3.53 18.64
CA ARG A 335 13.07 3.21 18.57
C ARG A 335 13.57 3.07 17.12
N ILE A 336 12.72 2.65 16.17
CA ILE A 336 13.07 2.64 14.75
C ILE A 336 13.11 4.07 14.23
N ILE A 337 12.12 4.89 14.55
CA ILE A 337 12.02 6.29 14.14
C ILE A 337 13.27 7.04 14.62
N ASP A 338 13.63 6.90 15.90
CA ASP A 338 14.78 7.57 16.50
C ASP A 338 16.12 7.12 15.87
N ALA A 339 16.27 5.80 15.62
CA ALA A 339 17.48 5.25 15.01
C ALA A 339 17.66 5.74 13.56
N VAL A 340 16.57 5.83 12.79
CA VAL A 340 16.59 6.36 11.42
C VAL A 340 16.91 7.86 11.43
N ALA A 341 16.25 8.64 12.29
CA ALA A 341 16.50 10.08 12.44
C ALA A 341 17.95 10.37 12.82
N THR A 342 18.50 9.62 13.81
CA THR A 342 19.89 9.73 14.24
C THR A 342 20.85 9.44 13.08
N ARG A 343 20.59 8.39 12.29
CA ARG A 343 21.47 8.04 11.16
C ARG A 343 21.43 9.05 10.02
N LEU A 344 20.30 9.71 9.82
CA LEU A 344 20.13 10.78 8.85
C LEU A 344 20.56 12.16 9.39
N GLU A 345 20.98 12.23 10.67
CA GLU A 345 21.36 13.48 11.35
C GLU A 345 20.20 14.49 11.39
N ILE A 346 18.94 13.99 11.48
CA ILE A 346 17.74 14.81 11.59
C ILE A 346 17.40 14.99 13.07
N PRO A 347 17.33 16.24 13.56
CA PRO A 347 17.02 16.50 14.95
C PRO A 347 15.56 16.11 15.32
N PRO A 348 15.31 15.70 16.58
CA PRO A 348 14.02 15.19 17.00
C PRO A 348 12.82 16.14 16.74
N GLU A 349 13.04 17.44 16.79
CA GLU A 349 12.02 18.48 16.54
C GLU A 349 11.54 18.51 15.08
N ARG A 350 12.30 17.91 14.14
CA ARG A 350 11.95 17.74 12.74
C ARG A 350 11.38 16.35 12.43
N VAL A 351 11.09 15.54 13.45
CA VAL A 351 10.49 14.23 13.30
C VAL A 351 8.99 14.33 13.59
N ILE A 352 8.18 13.84 12.66
CA ILE A 352 6.72 13.72 12.88
C ILE A 352 6.45 12.34 13.46
N SER A 353 5.84 12.30 14.65
CA SER A 353 5.39 11.07 15.29
C SER A 353 4.08 11.29 16.04
N ASN A 354 3.13 10.38 15.89
CA ASN A 354 1.90 10.27 16.65
C ASN A 354 1.68 8.84 17.17
N LEU A 355 2.70 8.00 17.05
CA LEU A 355 2.72 6.59 17.41
C LEU A 355 2.19 6.32 18.83
N ALA A 356 2.50 7.21 19.78
CA ALA A 356 2.09 7.06 21.18
C ALA A 356 0.58 6.88 21.34
N ASN A 357 -0.23 7.51 20.47
CA ASN A 357 -1.68 7.58 20.58
C ASN A 357 -2.44 6.56 19.71
N TYR A 358 -1.78 6.04 18.66
CA TYR A 358 -2.44 5.20 17.65
C TYR A 358 -1.81 3.82 17.49
N GLY A 359 -0.56 3.64 17.96
CA GLY A 359 0.22 2.45 17.66
C GLY A 359 0.59 2.35 16.18
N ASN A 360 0.87 1.14 15.75
CA ASN A 360 1.17 0.82 14.35
C ASN A 360 -0.13 0.63 13.56
N THR A 361 -0.52 1.61 12.78
CA THR A 361 -1.70 1.57 11.91
C THR A 361 -1.37 1.24 10.44
N SER A 362 -0.24 0.56 10.21
CA SER A 362 0.21 0.07 8.90
C SER A 362 0.21 1.16 7.80
N ALA A 363 -0.49 0.95 6.67
CA ALA A 363 -0.55 1.90 5.56
C ALA A 363 -1.21 3.23 5.93
N ALA A 364 -2.05 3.27 6.96
CA ALA A 364 -2.67 4.51 7.46
C ALA A 364 -1.70 5.42 8.22
N SER A 365 -0.59 4.89 8.74
CA SER A 365 0.27 5.57 9.72
C SER A 365 0.90 6.86 9.19
N ILE A 366 1.37 6.85 7.95
CA ILE A 366 1.98 8.02 7.31
C ILE A 366 0.94 9.12 7.04
N PRO A 367 -0.18 8.84 6.33
CA PRO A 367 -1.16 9.89 6.04
C PRO A 367 -1.88 10.41 7.28
N LEU A 368 -2.09 9.58 8.31
CA LEU A 368 -2.65 10.02 9.58
C LEU A 368 -1.71 10.97 10.31
N ALA A 369 -0.42 10.65 10.41
CA ALA A 369 0.57 11.53 11.04
C ALA A 369 0.79 12.82 10.23
N LEU A 370 0.70 12.75 8.90
CA LEU A 370 0.75 13.92 8.03
C LEU A 370 -0.44 14.85 8.27
N ASP A 371 -1.67 14.31 8.32
CA ASP A 371 -2.88 15.12 8.54
C ASP A 371 -2.81 15.88 9.87
N GLU A 372 -2.42 15.23 10.96
CA GLU A 372 -2.24 15.90 12.26
C GLU A 372 -1.14 16.98 12.19
N ALA A 373 -0.02 16.71 11.51
CA ALA A 373 1.07 17.68 11.39
C ALA A 373 0.67 18.89 10.54
N VAL A 374 -0.11 18.71 9.47
CA VAL A 374 -0.64 19.80 8.65
C VAL A 374 -1.66 20.61 9.44
N ARG A 375 -2.66 19.96 10.07
CA ARG A 375 -3.72 20.64 10.83
C ARG A 375 -3.18 21.37 12.07
N SER A 376 -2.12 20.88 12.69
CA SER A 376 -1.45 21.57 13.80
C SER A 376 -0.54 22.74 13.35
N GLY A 377 -0.38 22.95 12.04
CA GLY A 377 0.48 23.99 11.48
C GLY A 377 1.99 23.68 11.55
N LYS A 378 2.38 22.46 11.93
CA LYS A 378 3.78 21.99 11.84
C LYS A 378 4.23 21.96 10.38
N VAL A 379 3.51 21.21 9.54
CA VAL A 379 3.76 21.16 8.10
C VAL A 379 3.04 22.30 7.41
N LYS A 380 3.75 23.07 6.60
CA LYS A 380 3.25 24.22 5.84
C LYS A 380 3.55 24.03 4.35
N ALA A 381 2.81 24.75 3.51
CA ALA A 381 3.08 24.80 2.08
C ALA A 381 4.56 25.14 1.80
N GLY A 382 5.17 24.42 0.87
CA GLY A 382 6.58 24.52 0.51
C GLY A 382 7.53 23.67 1.34
N HIS A 383 7.12 23.11 2.50
CA HIS A 383 8.00 22.25 3.29
C HIS A 383 8.35 20.95 2.56
N THR A 384 9.61 20.57 2.62
CA THR A 384 10.14 19.31 2.10
C THR A 384 10.02 18.19 3.15
N ILE A 385 9.37 17.10 2.78
CA ILE A 385 9.12 15.95 3.63
C ILE A 385 9.88 14.74 3.05
N ALA A 386 10.72 14.10 3.86
CA ALA A 386 11.22 12.77 3.57
C ALA A 386 10.27 11.75 4.19
N ALA A 387 9.44 11.11 3.37
CA ALA A 387 8.51 10.07 3.80
C ALA A 387 9.08 8.69 3.49
N ALA A 388 8.92 7.72 4.42
CA ALA A 388 9.32 6.34 4.16
C ALA A 388 8.41 5.32 4.84
N GLY A 389 8.01 4.29 4.07
CA GLY A 389 7.26 3.13 4.51
C GLY A 389 8.09 1.86 4.40
N PHE A 390 7.85 0.92 5.30
CA PHE A 390 8.50 -0.39 5.32
C PHE A 390 7.63 -1.40 6.04
N GLY A 391 7.61 -2.63 5.58
CA GLY A 391 6.75 -3.65 6.19
C GLY A 391 6.90 -5.04 5.59
N ALA A 392 5.85 -5.84 5.76
CA ALA A 392 5.80 -7.21 5.28
C ALA A 392 6.07 -7.28 3.76
N GLY A 393 6.61 -8.43 3.34
CA GLY A 393 7.01 -8.68 1.97
C GLY A 393 8.43 -9.26 1.86
N LEU A 394 9.54 -8.71 2.39
CA LEU A 394 9.62 -7.33 2.88
C LEU A 394 9.52 -6.35 1.72
N THR A 395 8.81 -5.27 1.92
CA THR A 395 8.72 -4.17 0.94
C THR A 395 8.98 -2.86 1.66
N TRP A 396 9.77 -1.99 1.05
CA TRP A 396 10.07 -0.67 1.61
C TRP A 396 10.29 0.36 0.52
N GLY A 397 10.15 1.60 0.89
CA GLY A 397 10.45 2.70 -0.02
C GLY A 397 10.36 4.05 0.65
N SER A 398 10.91 5.02 -0.02
CA SER A 398 10.89 6.42 0.39
C SER A 398 10.47 7.33 -0.77
N ALA A 399 9.97 8.49 -0.41
CA ALA A 399 9.64 9.56 -1.35
C ALA A 399 10.07 10.90 -0.74
N ILE A 400 10.64 11.76 -1.57
CA ILE A 400 10.94 13.15 -1.21
C ILE A 400 9.83 14.00 -1.79
N LEU A 401 9.08 14.62 -0.89
CA LEU A 401 7.83 15.31 -1.18
C LEU A 401 7.93 16.78 -0.81
N ARG A 402 7.21 17.64 -1.52
CA ARG A 402 6.88 19.00 -1.10
C ARG A 402 5.38 19.07 -0.81
N TRP A 403 5.02 19.66 0.30
CA TRP A 403 3.63 19.88 0.68
C TRP A 403 3.10 21.18 0.06
N GLY A 404 1.92 21.14 -0.57
CA GLY A 404 1.21 22.31 -1.13
C GLY A 404 1.47 22.62 -2.59
#